data_78801bb5efa6a2f2af187707a6755a51
#
_entry.id   78801bb5efa6a2f2af187707a6755a51
#
_cell.length_a   1.000
_cell.length_b   1.000
_cell.length_c   1.000
_cell.angle_alpha   90.00
_cell.angle_beta   90.00
_cell.angle_gamma   90.00
#
_symmetry.space_group_name_H-M   'P 1'
#
loop_
_entity.id
_entity.type
_entity.pdbx_description
1 polymer ?
#
loop_
_entity_poly.entity_id
_entity_poly.type
_entity_poly.pdbx_seq_one_letter_code
_entity_poly.pdbx_strand_id
1 'polypeptide(L)'
;MANKSLAKDHADICVLVTGGAGFIGSHTCVELLDAGYEVVIADNLSNAKPEAVENIQKIAGKPVAFYETDLRDKAGMRKIFAEHSIDAVIHFAGLKAVPESVHKPLEYYENNLGSTFVLCQVMQEAGCRRIVFSSSATVYGMNNPVPFKEGMPTSATNPYGYTKVMIEQILTDLAASDPRWSVSLLRYFNPIGAHPSGLLGEDPNGIPNNLLPYVSQVAAGLRPEVVVYGNDYDTPDGTGVRDYIHVVDLALGHLAAVKYVLENTGVEAVNLGTGQGSSVLEIVSAYSRACGRQLPYRIAP
;
A
#
# COMPACT_ATOMS: atom_id res chain seq x y z
N MET A 1 -27.51 -15.19 28.49
CA MET A 1 -27.94 -13.92 27.88
C MET A 1 -26.75 -13.40 27.07
N ALA A 2 -26.79 -13.55 25.76
CA ALA A 2 -25.73 -13.09 24.88
C ALA A 2 -25.76 -11.57 24.84
N ASN A 3 -24.71 -10.95 25.30
CA ASN A 3 -24.50 -9.50 25.20
C ASN A 3 -24.36 -9.18 23.70
N LYS A 4 -25.42 -8.69 23.05
CA LYS A 4 -25.31 -8.04 21.76
C LYS A 4 -24.51 -6.75 22.00
N SER A 5 -23.20 -6.81 21.78
CA SER A 5 -22.39 -5.62 21.51
C SER A 5 -23.14 -4.89 20.40
N LEU A 6 -23.67 -3.71 20.68
CA LEU A 6 -24.16 -2.80 19.65
C LEU A 6 -23.01 -2.59 18.69
N ALA A 7 -23.17 -2.99 17.43
CA ALA A 7 -22.19 -2.70 16.39
C ALA A 7 -22.00 -1.18 16.39
N LYS A 8 -20.77 -0.71 16.59
CA LYS A 8 -20.44 0.72 16.47
C LYS A 8 -20.88 1.18 15.09
N ASP A 9 -21.49 2.36 15.01
CA ASP A 9 -21.67 3.03 13.71
C ASP A 9 -20.27 3.34 13.15
N HIS A 10 -20.09 3.36 11.82
CA HIS A 10 -18.79 3.66 11.22
C HIS A 10 -18.21 4.99 11.70
N ALA A 11 -19.06 5.96 12.04
CA ALA A 11 -18.68 7.25 12.61
C ALA A 11 -17.99 7.17 14.00
N ASP A 12 -18.17 6.05 14.70
CA ASP A 12 -17.56 5.82 16.01
C ASP A 12 -16.28 4.97 15.93
N ILE A 13 -15.83 4.63 14.71
CA ILE A 13 -14.66 3.79 14.46
C ILE A 13 -13.53 4.66 13.93
N CYS A 14 -12.43 4.69 14.68
CA CYS A 14 -11.23 5.43 14.32
C CYS A 14 -10.16 4.51 13.73
N VAL A 15 -9.69 4.83 12.52
CA VAL A 15 -8.65 4.07 11.80
C VAL A 15 -7.38 4.90 11.69
N LEU A 16 -6.29 4.39 12.25
CA LEU A 16 -4.95 4.96 12.02
C LEU A 16 -4.40 4.45 10.70
N VAL A 17 -4.05 5.36 9.80
CA VAL A 17 -3.41 5.06 8.52
C VAL A 17 -1.97 5.53 8.55
N THR A 18 -1.04 4.60 8.68
CA THR A 18 0.40 4.92 8.63
C THR A 18 0.87 4.93 7.19
N GLY A 19 1.66 5.93 6.79
CA GLY A 19 1.98 6.16 5.38
C GLY A 19 0.77 6.71 4.60
N GLY A 20 -0.15 7.38 5.29
CA GLY A 20 -1.43 7.83 4.74
C GLY A 20 -1.31 9.01 3.77
N ALA A 21 -0.19 9.72 3.74
CA ALA A 21 0.09 10.76 2.74
C ALA A 21 0.66 10.19 1.43
N GLY A 22 1.04 8.91 1.40
CA GLY A 22 1.56 8.24 0.21
C GLY A 22 0.47 7.94 -0.83
N PHE A 23 0.88 7.41 -2.00
CA PHE A 23 -0.01 7.14 -3.13
C PHE A 23 -1.24 6.30 -2.76
N ILE A 24 -1.02 5.08 -2.24
CA ILE A 24 -2.12 4.17 -1.89
C ILE A 24 -2.84 4.66 -0.63
N GLY A 25 -2.06 5.13 0.37
CA GLY A 25 -2.58 5.62 1.65
C GLY A 25 -3.57 6.77 1.49
N SER A 26 -3.26 7.75 0.63
CA SER A 26 -4.12 8.92 0.41
C SER A 26 -5.47 8.56 -0.21
N HIS A 27 -5.48 7.66 -1.21
CA HIS A 27 -6.71 7.14 -1.80
C HIS A 27 -7.52 6.34 -0.79
N THR A 28 -6.85 5.51 0.02
CA THR A 28 -7.52 4.74 1.09
C THR A 28 -8.13 5.64 2.16
N CYS A 29 -7.45 6.74 2.54
CA CYS A 29 -8.01 7.72 3.46
C CYS A 29 -9.31 8.34 2.93
N VAL A 30 -9.37 8.67 1.63
CA VAL A 30 -10.60 9.18 1.01
C VAL A 30 -11.74 8.17 1.11
N GLU A 31 -11.51 6.91 0.71
CA GLU A 31 -12.53 5.86 0.75
C GLU A 31 -13.02 5.56 2.18
N LEU A 32 -12.12 5.61 3.19
CA LEU A 32 -12.49 5.46 4.59
C LEU A 32 -13.39 6.62 5.08
N LEU A 33 -13.00 7.86 4.76
CA LEU A 33 -13.77 9.06 5.13
C LEU A 33 -15.15 9.08 4.47
N ASP A 34 -15.25 8.69 3.19
CA ASP A 34 -16.49 8.60 2.45
C ASP A 34 -17.39 7.49 3.01
N ALA A 35 -16.81 6.38 3.48
CA ALA A 35 -17.52 5.32 4.19
C ALA A 35 -17.93 5.68 5.63
N GLY A 36 -17.54 6.87 6.13
CA GLY A 36 -17.95 7.40 7.43
C GLY A 36 -17.01 7.11 8.59
N TYR A 37 -15.84 6.51 8.37
CA TYR A 37 -14.84 6.30 9.41
C TYR A 37 -14.17 7.60 9.84
N GLU A 38 -13.73 7.67 11.10
CA GLU A 38 -12.74 8.64 11.54
C GLU A 38 -11.35 8.17 11.08
N VAL A 39 -10.55 9.08 10.52
CA VAL A 39 -9.21 8.75 10.01
C VAL A 39 -8.16 9.61 10.70
N VAL A 40 -7.12 8.95 11.19
CA VAL A 40 -5.89 9.58 11.68
C VAL A 40 -4.74 9.17 10.78
N ILE A 41 -3.94 10.12 10.32
CA ILE A 41 -2.79 9.86 9.44
C ILE A 41 -1.50 10.04 10.22
N ALA A 42 -0.57 9.08 10.12
CA ALA A 42 0.81 9.20 10.57
C ALA A 42 1.75 8.96 9.38
N ASP A 43 2.56 9.96 9.03
CA ASP A 43 3.50 9.91 7.91
C ASP A 43 4.70 10.81 8.20
N ASN A 44 5.91 10.41 7.83
CA ASN A 44 7.10 11.24 8.00
C ASN A 44 7.45 12.07 6.75
N LEU A 45 6.59 12.03 5.74
CA LEU A 45 6.73 12.74 4.46
C LEU A 45 8.04 12.47 3.70
N SER A 46 8.74 11.37 4.02
CA SER A 46 10.01 11.01 3.35
C SER A 46 9.83 10.75 1.85
N ASN A 47 8.67 10.25 1.44
CA ASN A 47 8.31 10.00 0.03
C ASN A 47 6.87 10.44 -0.30
N ALA A 48 6.34 11.41 0.44
CA ALA A 48 5.03 12.00 0.25
C ALA A 48 5.13 13.52 0.40
N LYS A 49 4.05 14.20 0.05
CA LYS A 49 3.97 15.67 0.14
C LYS A 49 2.83 16.07 1.08
N PRO A 50 2.97 17.16 1.86
CA PRO A 50 1.91 17.66 2.75
C PRO A 50 0.60 17.94 2.02
N GLU A 51 0.68 18.37 0.75
CA GLU A 51 -0.46 18.66 -0.11
C GLU A 51 -1.38 17.44 -0.31
N ALA A 52 -0.87 16.24 -0.15
CA ALA A 52 -1.70 15.03 -0.21
C ALA A 52 -2.74 15.02 0.91
N VAL A 53 -2.37 15.44 2.13
CA VAL A 53 -3.30 15.53 3.27
C VAL A 53 -4.34 16.61 3.04
N GLU A 54 -3.94 17.76 2.52
CA GLU A 54 -4.89 18.84 2.15
C GLU A 54 -5.87 18.38 1.07
N ASN A 55 -5.38 17.63 0.08
CA ASN A 55 -6.20 17.10 -1.00
C ASN A 55 -7.18 16.02 -0.53
N ILE A 56 -6.77 15.14 0.40
CA ILE A 56 -7.69 14.21 1.08
C ILE A 56 -8.85 14.98 1.70
N GLN A 57 -8.56 16.03 2.49
CA GLN A 57 -9.59 16.84 3.15
C GLN A 57 -10.50 17.58 2.16
N LYS A 58 -9.93 18.09 1.06
CA LYS A 58 -10.72 18.75 -0.01
C LYS A 58 -11.67 17.77 -0.70
N ILE A 59 -11.24 16.57 -0.98
CA ILE A 59 -12.04 15.54 -1.66
C ILE A 59 -13.15 15.05 -0.74
N ALA A 60 -12.80 14.65 0.47
CA ALA A 60 -13.75 14.08 1.44
C ALA A 60 -14.66 15.13 2.10
N GLY A 61 -14.33 16.41 2.00
CA GLY A 61 -15.09 17.50 2.66
C GLY A 61 -15.04 17.43 4.19
N LYS A 62 -14.05 16.75 4.76
CA LYS A 62 -13.90 16.49 6.20
C LYS A 62 -12.46 16.76 6.65
N PRO A 63 -12.25 17.26 7.88
CA PRO A 63 -10.92 17.36 8.45
C PRO A 63 -10.33 15.99 8.76
N VAL A 64 -9.00 15.89 8.73
CA VAL A 64 -8.25 14.70 9.09
C VAL A 64 -7.16 15.07 10.10
N ALA A 65 -7.04 14.30 11.17
CA ALA A 65 -5.92 14.44 12.09
C ALA A 65 -4.63 13.92 11.41
N PHE A 66 -3.62 14.77 11.34
CA PHE A 66 -2.33 14.44 10.72
C PHE A 66 -1.19 14.63 11.71
N TYR A 67 -0.34 13.62 11.80
CA TYR A 67 0.89 13.61 12.59
C TYR A 67 2.08 13.38 11.66
N GLU A 68 2.91 14.40 11.51
CA GLU A 68 4.20 14.25 10.86
C GLU A 68 5.15 13.56 11.85
N THR A 69 5.32 12.25 11.69
CA THR A 69 6.11 11.45 12.62
C THR A 69 6.71 10.23 11.94
N ASP A 70 7.93 9.86 12.36
CA ASP A 70 8.53 8.57 12.00
C ASP A 70 7.94 7.48 12.90
N LEU A 71 7.47 6.39 12.31
CA LEU A 71 6.88 5.28 13.08
C LEU A 71 7.87 4.62 14.05
N ARG A 72 9.17 4.79 13.83
CA ARG A 72 10.22 4.32 14.75
C ARG A 72 10.33 5.18 16.01
N ASP A 73 9.73 6.38 16.02
CA ASP A 73 9.56 7.18 17.23
C ASP A 73 8.43 6.64 18.10
N LYS A 74 8.79 5.77 19.02
CA LYS A 74 7.82 5.15 19.95
C LYS A 74 7.06 6.17 20.81
N ALA A 75 7.68 7.29 21.17
CA ALA A 75 7.02 8.33 21.96
C ALA A 75 5.96 9.06 21.12
N GLY A 76 6.28 9.41 19.89
CA GLY A 76 5.34 9.98 18.92
C GLY A 76 4.16 9.05 18.66
N MET A 77 4.42 7.76 18.44
CA MET A 77 3.35 6.78 18.25
C MET A 77 2.45 6.62 19.48
N ARG A 78 3.01 6.55 20.69
CA ARG A 78 2.22 6.51 21.92
C ARG A 78 1.32 7.74 22.10
N LYS A 79 1.79 8.92 21.70
CA LYS A 79 1.00 10.15 21.73
C LYS A 79 -0.24 10.02 20.86
N ILE A 80 -0.12 9.52 19.63
CA ILE A 80 -1.26 9.32 18.72
C ILE A 80 -2.31 8.41 19.37
N PHE A 81 -1.90 7.27 19.92
CA PHE A 81 -2.82 6.33 20.58
C PHE A 81 -3.40 6.86 21.91
N ALA A 82 -2.76 7.83 22.54
CA ALA A 82 -3.30 8.50 23.73
C ALA A 82 -4.33 9.58 23.39
N GLU A 83 -4.18 10.25 22.26
CA GLU A 83 -5.06 11.32 21.81
C GLU A 83 -6.28 10.79 21.03
N HIS A 84 -6.19 9.58 20.44
CA HIS A 84 -7.25 8.97 19.63
C HIS A 84 -7.55 7.54 20.11
N SER A 85 -8.84 7.20 20.15
CA SER A 85 -9.29 5.83 20.45
C SER A 85 -9.22 4.97 19.18
N ILE A 86 -8.01 4.52 18.82
CA ILE A 86 -7.76 3.77 17.58
C ILE A 86 -8.38 2.36 17.68
N ASP A 87 -9.32 2.05 16.79
CA ASP A 87 -9.98 0.75 16.68
C ASP A 87 -9.25 -0.23 15.76
N ALA A 88 -8.64 0.28 14.67
CA ALA A 88 -7.86 -0.50 13.73
C ALA A 88 -6.72 0.32 13.10
N VAL A 89 -5.72 -0.36 12.57
CA VAL A 89 -4.58 0.26 11.88
C VAL A 89 -4.47 -0.27 10.47
N ILE A 90 -4.23 0.61 9.49
CA ILE A 90 -3.73 0.23 8.17
C ILE A 90 -2.26 0.63 8.10
N HIS A 91 -1.39 -0.33 7.84
CA HIS A 91 0.06 -0.12 7.82
C HIS A 91 0.61 -0.11 6.40
N PHE A 92 0.73 1.10 5.82
CA PHE A 92 1.38 1.33 4.52
C PHE A 92 2.85 1.76 4.66
N ALA A 93 3.19 2.45 5.74
CA ALA A 93 4.51 3.05 5.91
C ALA A 93 5.64 2.05 5.71
N GLY A 94 6.58 2.41 4.85
CA GLY A 94 7.76 1.59 4.55
C GLY A 94 8.43 1.99 3.25
N LEU A 95 9.73 1.75 3.17
CA LEU A 95 10.51 1.89 1.94
C LEU A 95 10.10 0.82 0.94
N LYS A 96 9.90 1.18 -0.35
CA LYS A 96 9.30 0.30 -1.36
C LYS A 96 10.10 0.12 -2.65
N ALA A 97 11.21 0.83 -2.83
CA ALA A 97 11.96 0.80 -4.07
C ALA A 97 12.86 -0.44 -4.16
N VAL A 98 12.45 -1.43 -4.97
CA VAL A 98 13.18 -2.71 -5.13
C VAL A 98 14.65 -2.52 -5.51
N PRO A 99 15.03 -1.71 -6.54
CA PRO A 99 16.42 -1.51 -6.89
C PRO A 99 17.24 -0.88 -5.75
N GLU A 100 16.69 0.10 -5.05
CA GLU A 100 17.35 0.74 -3.92
C GLU A 100 17.59 -0.25 -2.77
N SER A 101 16.64 -1.14 -2.51
CA SER A 101 16.77 -2.13 -1.43
C SER A 101 17.99 -3.04 -1.59
N VAL A 102 18.38 -3.33 -2.84
CA VAL A 102 19.57 -4.15 -3.14
C VAL A 102 20.85 -3.41 -2.76
N HIS A 103 20.88 -2.09 -2.93
CA HIS A 103 22.02 -1.25 -2.60
C HIS A 103 22.07 -0.82 -1.14
N LYS A 104 20.90 -0.76 -0.47
CA LYS A 104 20.75 -0.29 0.91
C LYS A 104 19.98 -1.29 1.79
N PRO A 105 20.36 -2.57 1.85
CA PRO A 105 19.55 -3.60 2.51
C PRO A 105 19.31 -3.32 3.99
N LEU A 106 20.32 -2.87 4.73
CA LEU A 106 20.19 -2.60 6.17
C LEU A 106 19.19 -1.47 6.45
N GLU A 107 19.22 -0.40 5.64
CA GLU A 107 18.27 0.71 5.75
C GLU A 107 16.82 0.23 5.55
N TYR A 108 16.59 -0.68 4.59
CA TYR A 108 15.29 -1.28 4.35
C TYR A 108 14.80 -2.17 5.49
N TYR A 109 15.69 -3.02 6.04
CA TYR A 109 15.34 -3.84 7.20
C TYR A 109 15.09 -2.98 8.44
N GLU A 110 15.98 -2.04 8.74
CA GLU A 110 15.84 -1.16 9.90
C GLU A 110 14.56 -0.33 9.82
N ASN A 111 14.27 0.27 8.66
CA ASN A 111 13.08 1.08 8.49
C ASN A 111 11.80 0.24 8.55
N ASN A 112 11.68 -0.80 7.72
CA ASN A 112 10.42 -1.52 7.55
C ASN A 112 10.10 -2.43 8.74
N LEU A 113 11.08 -3.15 9.28
CA LEU A 113 10.87 -3.99 10.45
C LEU A 113 10.81 -3.15 11.73
N GLY A 114 11.69 -2.16 11.87
CA GLY A 114 11.74 -1.28 13.04
C GLY A 114 10.43 -0.52 13.24
N SER A 115 9.88 0.06 12.19
CA SER A 115 8.57 0.73 12.23
C SER A 115 7.45 -0.23 12.61
N THR A 116 7.43 -1.44 12.05
CA THR A 116 6.45 -2.47 12.38
C THR A 116 6.55 -2.91 13.84
N PHE A 117 7.76 -3.12 14.36
CA PHE A 117 7.95 -3.49 15.77
C PHE A 117 7.41 -2.41 16.72
N VAL A 118 7.77 -1.15 16.49
CA VAL A 118 7.28 -0.04 17.31
C VAL A 118 5.77 0.07 17.24
N LEU A 119 5.20 0.01 16.03
CA LEU A 119 3.76 0.06 15.83
C LEU A 119 3.04 -1.05 16.61
N CYS A 120 3.45 -2.31 16.43
CA CYS A 120 2.83 -3.46 17.11
C CYS A 120 2.95 -3.37 18.63
N GLN A 121 4.10 -2.91 19.16
CA GLN A 121 4.28 -2.70 20.60
C GLN A 121 3.31 -1.64 21.14
N VAL A 122 3.17 -0.50 20.45
CA VAL A 122 2.26 0.57 20.89
C VAL A 122 0.80 0.13 20.75
N MET A 123 0.45 -0.59 19.70
CA MET A 123 -0.88 -1.20 19.54
C MET A 123 -1.21 -2.13 20.72
N GLN A 124 -0.25 -2.98 21.15
CA GLN A 124 -0.42 -3.84 22.32
C GLN A 124 -0.61 -3.04 23.60
N GLU A 125 0.20 -2.02 23.84
CA GLU A 125 0.10 -1.14 25.00
C GLU A 125 -1.27 -0.44 25.06
N ALA A 126 -1.79 0.02 23.91
CA ALA A 126 -3.08 0.71 23.80
C ALA A 126 -4.31 -0.22 23.75
N GLY A 127 -4.09 -1.54 23.66
CA GLY A 127 -5.20 -2.49 23.54
C GLY A 127 -5.79 -2.64 22.13
N CYS A 128 -5.27 -1.96 21.13
CA CYS A 128 -5.63 -2.17 19.72
C CYS A 128 -5.01 -3.47 19.20
N ARG A 129 -5.81 -4.33 18.57
CA ARG A 129 -5.39 -5.67 18.10
C ARG A 129 -5.83 -5.94 16.67
N ARG A 130 -6.10 -4.90 15.89
CA ARG A 130 -6.62 -5.02 14.52
C ARG A 130 -5.71 -4.29 13.56
N ILE A 131 -5.13 -5.05 12.62
CA ILE A 131 -4.19 -4.49 11.63
C ILE A 131 -4.44 -5.03 10.24
N VAL A 132 -4.46 -4.12 9.28
CA VAL A 132 -4.41 -4.40 7.84
C VAL A 132 -3.00 -4.05 7.36
N PHE A 133 -2.27 -5.02 6.86
CA PHE A 133 -0.90 -4.83 6.42
C PHE A 133 -0.80 -4.76 4.90
N SER A 134 -0.15 -3.72 4.41
CA SER A 134 0.26 -3.54 3.02
C SER A 134 1.37 -4.52 2.65
N SER A 135 1.00 -5.73 2.29
CA SER A 135 1.92 -6.71 1.73
C SER A 135 2.05 -6.56 0.21
N SER A 136 2.63 -7.51 -0.47
CA SER A 136 2.94 -7.43 -1.90
C SER A 136 2.97 -8.81 -2.53
N ALA A 137 2.59 -8.92 -3.79
CA ALA A 137 2.79 -10.15 -4.58
C ALA A 137 4.27 -10.56 -4.72
N THR A 138 5.21 -9.68 -4.39
CA THR A 138 6.65 -10.04 -4.34
C THR A 138 6.97 -11.12 -3.30
N VAL A 139 6.09 -11.37 -2.33
CA VAL A 139 6.24 -12.45 -1.34
C VAL A 139 6.12 -13.85 -1.94
N TYR A 140 5.65 -13.98 -3.18
CA TYR A 140 5.57 -15.28 -3.85
C TYR A 140 6.90 -15.72 -4.49
N GLY A 141 7.88 -14.84 -4.60
CA GLY A 141 9.18 -15.13 -5.20
C GLY A 141 9.08 -15.54 -6.68
N MET A 142 10.01 -16.39 -7.12
CA MET A 142 10.12 -16.80 -8.54
C MET A 142 9.73 -18.28 -8.76
N ASN A 143 9.56 -19.06 -7.70
CA ASN A 143 9.39 -20.52 -7.82
C ASN A 143 7.93 -20.98 -7.86
N ASN A 144 7.00 -20.09 -7.61
CA ASN A 144 5.57 -20.39 -7.67
C ASN A 144 5.04 -20.28 -9.09
N PRO A 145 4.16 -21.21 -9.51
CA PRO A 145 3.47 -21.08 -10.79
C PRO A 145 2.46 -19.94 -10.77
N VAL A 146 2.23 -19.31 -11.90
CA VAL A 146 1.15 -18.33 -12.09
C VAL A 146 -0.15 -19.03 -12.52
N PRO A 147 -1.32 -18.52 -12.15
CA PRO A 147 -1.59 -17.38 -11.26
C PRO A 147 -1.31 -17.68 -9.78
N PHE A 148 -0.84 -16.68 -9.04
CA PHE A 148 -0.54 -16.82 -7.62
C PHE A 148 -1.81 -17.02 -6.78
N LYS A 149 -1.71 -17.89 -5.77
CA LYS A 149 -2.77 -18.17 -4.78
C LYS A 149 -2.22 -17.97 -3.37
N GLU A 150 -3.07 -17.55 -2.45
CA GLU A 150 -2.69 -17.15 -1.09
C GLU A 150 -2.00 -18.26 -0.29
N GLY A 151 -2.41 -19.51 -0.50
CA GLY A 151 -1.80 -20.67 0.15
C GLY A 151 -0.44 -21.12 -0.39
N MET A 152 0.12 -20.44 -1.39
CA MET A 152 1.44 -20.77 -1.94
C MET A 152 2.57 -20.38 -0.97
N PRO A 153 3.71 -21.12 -1.00
CA PRO A 153 4.88 -20.78 -0.20
C PRO A 153 5.36 -19.36 -0.44
N THR A 154 5.76 -18.66 0.63
CA THR A 154 6.31 -17.31 0.53
C THR A 154 7.83 -17.33 0.50
N SER A 155 8.40 -16.50 -0.37
CA SER A 155 9.84 -16.23 -0.49
C SER A 155 10.03 -14.87 -1.16
N ALA A 156 11.27 -14.39 -1.23
CA ALA A 156 11.56 -13.17 -1.94
C ALA A 156 12.90 -13.24 -2.66
N THR A 157 13.16 -12.31 -3.58
CA THR A 157 14.38 -12.24 -4.38
C THR A 157 15.22 -11.00 -4.08
N ASN A 158 14.73 -10.14 -3.21
CA ASN A 158 15.37 -8.87 -2.87
C ASN A 158 15.03 -8.44 -1.45
N PRO A 159 15.81 -7.53 -0.84
CA PRO A 159 15.61 -7.11 0.56
C PRO A 159 14.23 -6.50 0.82
N TYR A 160 13.68 -5.69 -0.09
CA TYR A 160 12.31 -5.17 0.07
C TYR A 160 11.28 -6.31 0.18
N GLY A 161 11.31 -7.27 -0.73
CA GLY A 161 10.41 -8.43 -0.68
C GLY A 161 10.59 -9.23 0.61
N TYR A 162 11.83 -9.42 1.08
CA TYR A 162 12.08 -10.09 2.36
C TYR A 162 11.52 -9.31 3.55
N THR A 163 11.53 -7.96 3.55
CA THR A 163 10.85 -7.21 4.62
C THR A 163 9.37 -7.53 4.68
N LYS A 164 8.70 -7.68 3.51
CA LYS A 164 7.27 -8.06 3.46
C LYS A 164 7.02 -9.47 3.99
N VAL A 165 7.83 -10.46 3.56
CA VAL A 165 7.75 -11.85 4.06
C VAL A 165 7.95 -11.89 5.58
N MET A 166 8.97 -11.20 6.09
CA MET A 166 9.25 -11.17 7.52
C MET A 166 8.13 -10.49 8.32
N ILE A 167 7.54 -9.40 7.82
CA ILE A 167 6.43 -8.74 8.50
C ILE A 167 5.18 -9.62 8.50
N GLU A 168 4.87 -10.33 7.41
CA GLU A 168 3.78 -11.31 7.40
C GLU A 168 3.99 -12.38 8.48
N GLN A 169 5.21 -12.89 8.63
CA GLN A 169 5.55 -13.87 9.67
C GLN A 169 5.41 -13.26 11.08
N ILE A 170 5.95 -12.06 11.31
CA ILE A 170 5.86 -11.35 12.60
C ILE A 170 4.39 -11.17 13.02
N LEU A 171 3.54 -10.71 12.10
CA LEU A 171 2.12 -10.50 12.37
C LEU A 171 1.38 -11.81 12.61
N THR A 172 1.77 -12.89 11.92
CA THR A 172 1.23 -14.24 12.13
C THR A 172 1.60 -14.77 13.50
N ASP A 173 2.85 -14.65 13.91
CA ASP A 173 3.33 -15.08 15.24
C ASP A 173 2.66 -14.25 16.36
N LEU A 174 2.45 -12.96 16.11
CA LEU A 174 1.76 -12.07 17.04
C LEU A 174 0.30 -12.51 17.24
N ALA A 175 -0.40 -12.84 16.16
CA ALA A 175 -1.77 -13.36 16.23
C ALA A 175 -1.84 -14.74 16.91
N ALA A 176 -0.84 -15.59 16.69
CA ALA A 176 -0.74 -16.89 17.38
C ALA A 176 -0.50 -16.73 18.88
N SER A 177 0.21 -15.67 19.31
CA SER A 177 0.53 -15.43 20.72
C SER A 177 -0.64 -14.85 21.52
N ASP A 178 -1.58 -14.15 20.85
CA ASP A 178 -2.76 -13.54 21.46
C ASP A 178 -3.96 -13.65 20.50
N PRO A 179 -4.95 -14.53 20.75
CA PRO A 179 -6.06 -14.80 19.84
C PRO A 179 -7.02 -13.61 19.63
N ARG A 180 -6.81 -12.49 20.32
CA ARG A 180 -7.58 -11.26 20.11
C ARG A 180 -7.10 -10.49 18.87
N TRP A 181 -5.91 -10.80 18.34
CA TRP A 181 -5.44 -10.17 17.13
C TRP A 181 -6.29 -10.56 15.91
N SER A 182 -6.53 -9.55 15.10
CA SER A 182 -7.10 -9.68 13.78
C SER A 182 -6.16 -9.04 12.78
N VAL A 183 -5.65 -9.83 11.84
CA VAL A 183 -4.62 -9.44 10.89
C VAL A 183 -5.12 -9.73 9.48
N SER A 184 -5.13 -8.72 8.61
CA SER A 184 -5.34 -8.91 7.18
C SER A 184 -4.06 -8.57 6.43
N LEU A 185 -3.52 -9.54 5.68
CA LEU A 185 -2.30 -9.42 4.88
C LEU A 185 -2.72 -9.22 3.42
N LEU A 186 -2.68 -7.98 2.94
CA LEU A 186 -3.10 -7.65 1.58
C LEU A 186 -1.91 -7.72 0.63
N ARG A 187 -1.86 -8.77 -0.20
CA ARG A 187 -0.83 -9.02 -1.21
C ARG A 187 -1.27 -8.44 -2.54
N TYR A 188 -0.94 -7.19 -2.80
CA TYR A 188 -1.35 -6.58 -4.05
C TYR A 188 -0.27 -6.60 -5.12
N PHE A 189 -0.77 -6.55 -6.37
CA PHE A 189 0.03 -6.52 -7.58
C PHE A 189 0.47 -5.08 -7.87
N ASN A 190 0.35 -4.57 -9.07
CA ASN A 190 0.88 -3.25 -9.43
C ASN A 190 -0.22 -2.17 -9.38
N PRO A 191 -0.25 -1.32 -8.35
CA PRO A 191 -1.23 -0.25 -8.29
C PRO A 191 -0.93 0.83 -9.35
N ILE A 192 -1.99 1.27 -10.02
CA ILE A 192 -1.93 2.31 -11.07
C ILE A 192 -3.14 3.24 -10.97
N GLY A 193 -3.12 4.31 -11.76
CA GLY A 193 -4.24 5.24 -11.86
C GLY A 193 -4.12 6.43 -10.91
N ALA A 194 -5.21 7.15 -10.78
CA ALA A 194 -5.33 8.35 -9.97
C ALA A 194 -6.78 8.55 -9.53
N HIS A 195 -7.00 9.41 -8.55
CA HIS A 195 -8.35 9.77 -8.11
C HIS A 195 -9.09 10.57 -9.22
N PRO A 196 -10.39 10.34 -9.45
CA PRO A 196 -11.15 11.04 -10.49
C PRO A 196 -11.15 12.58 -10.37
N SER A 197 -10.93 13.12 -9.17
CA SER A 197 -10.80 14.58 -8.96
C SER A 197 -9.56 15.19 -9.60
N GLY A 198 -8.55 14.38 -9.98
CA GLY A 198 -7.25 14.86 -10.43
C GLY A 198 -6.33 15.42 -9.33
N LEU A 199 -6.76 15.37 -8.06
CA LEU A 199 -6.00 15.94 -6.94
C LEU A 199 -5.05 14.93 -6.27
N LEU A 200 -5.29 13.63 -6.42
CA LEU A 200 -4.44 12.56 -5.89
C LEU A 200 -3.99 11.61 -7.00
N GLY A 201 -2.72 11.24 -6.97
CA GLY A 201 -2.08 10.34 -7.90
C GLY A 201 -0.71 9.88 -7.40
N GLU A 202 0.03 9.10 -8.20
CA GLU A 202 1.39 8.70 -7.86
C GLU A 202 2.38 9.80 -8.28
N ASP A 203 2.89 10.53 -7.29
CA ASP A 203 3.87 11.63 -7.48
C ASP A 203 5.07 11.45 -6.54
N PRO A 204 5.95 10.45 -6.84
CA PRO A 204 7.10 10.15 -6.01
C PRO A 204 8.16 11.25 -6.07
N ASN A 205 8.94 11.36 -5.01
CA ASN A 205 10.12 12.20 -5.01
C ASN A 205 11.17 11.63 -5.99
N GLY A 206 11.70 12.48 -6.89
CA GLY A 206 12.74 12.10 -7.84
C GLY A 206 12.24 11.35 -9.08
N ILE A 207 13.06 10.43 -9.59
CA ILE A 207 12.75 9.65 -10.79
C ILE A 207 11.82 8.50 -10.42
N PRO A 208 10.63 8.37 -11.07
CA PRO A 208 9.75 7.24 -10.80
C PRO A 208 10.40 5.89 -11.10
N ASN A 209 10.25 4.96 -10.18
CA ASN A 209 10.66 3.56 -10.36
C ASN A 209 9.55 2.69 -10.95
N ASN A 210 8.30 3.13 -10.88
CA ASN A 210 7.14 2.44 -11.43
C ASN A 210 6.85 2.91 -12.86
N LEU A 211 6.27 2.00 -13.67
CA LEU A 211 5.99 2.27 -15.08
C LEU A 211 5.02 3.45 -15.28
N LEU A 212 3.88 3.45 -14.60
CA LEU A 212 2.82 4.43 -14.87
C LEU A 212 3.22 5.88 -14.58
N PRO A 213 3.80 6.23 -13.41
CA PRO A 213 4.24 7.61 -13.18
C PRO A 213 5.36 8.02 -14.15
N TYR A 214 6.19 7.08 -14.61
CA TYR A 214 7.19 7.38 -15.64
C TYR A 214 6.52 7.70 -17.00
N VAL A 215 5.56 6.88 -17.44
CA VAL A 215 4.77 7.11 -18.67
C VAL A 215 4.00 8.42 -18.57
N SER A 216 3.43 8.74 -17.42
CA SER A 216 2.73 10.02 -17.17
C SER A 216 3.66 11.23 -17.36
N GLN A 217 4.90 11.14 -16.86
CA GLN A 217 5.90 12.20 -17.06
C GLN A 217 6.31 12.37 -18.52
N VAL A 218 6.38 11.27 -19.30
CA VAL A 218 6.59 11.35 -20.75
C VAL A 218 5.38 11.99 -21.43
N ALA A 219 4.18 11.62 -21.06
CA ALA A 219 2.95 12.21 -21.58
C ALA A 219 2.86 13.71 -21.28
N ALA A 220 3.31 14.13 -20.10
CA ALA A 220 3.38 15.56 -19.71
C ALA A 220 4.56 16.31 -20.34
N GLY A 221 5.43 15.65 -21.09
CA GLY A 221 6.62 16.28 -21.72
C GLY A 221 7.77 16.53 -20.74
N LEU A 222 7.70 15.99 -19.52
CA LEU A 222 8.77 16.12 -18.53
C LEU A 222 9.93 15.15 -18.79
N ARG A 223 9.70 14.13 -19.64
CA ARG A 223 10.71 13.15 -20.09
C ARG A 223 10.62 12.95 -21.59
N PRO A 224 11.75 12.65 -22.26
CA PRO A 224 11.78 12.53 -23.72
C PRO A 224 11.06 11.28 -24.23
N GLU A 225 11.19 10.13 -23.55
CA GLU A 225 10.68 8.85 -23.99
C GLU A 225 10.51 7.84 -22.84
N VAL A 226 9.72 6.80 -23.05
CA VAL A 226 9.64 5.63 -22.18
C VAL A 226 10.76 4.65 -22.53
N VAL A 227 11.53 4.21 -21.52
CA VAL A 227 12.53 3.16 -21.71
C VAL A 227 11.90 1.82 -21.34
N VAL A 228 11.78 0.93 -22.31
CA VAL A 228 11.28 -0.44 -22.14
C VAL A 228 12.48 -1.37 -22.07
N TYR A 229 12.64 -2.08 -20.95
CA TYR A 229 13.77 -2.98 -20.72
C TYR A 229 13.45 -4.41 -21.16
N GLY A 230 14.18 -4.89 -22.16
CA GLY A 230 14.01 -6.20 -22.77
C GLY A 230 12.81 -6.29 -23.73
N ASN A 231 12.94 -7.15 -24.74
CA ASN A 231 11.88 -7.51 -25.68
C ASN A 231 11.93 -9.00 -26.07
N ASP A 232 12.55 -9.79 -25.22
CA ASP A 232 12.82 -11.22 -25.43
C ASP A 232 12.17 -12.10 -24.35
N TYR A 233 11.25 -11.55 -23.57
CA TYR A 233 10.44 -12.33 -22.63
C TYR A 233 9.48 -13.25 -23.39
N ASP A 234 9.17 -14.41 -22.81
CA ASP A 234 8.16 -15.36 -23.33
C ASP A 234 6.74 -14.81 -23.10
N THR A 235 6.40 -13.76 -23.83
CA THR A 235 5.13 -13.01 -23.77
C THR A 235 4.73 -12.61 -25.20
N PRO A 236 3.45 -12.27 -25.46
CA PRO A 236 2.96 -12.00 -26.82
C PRO A 236 3.71 -10.89 -27.59
N ASP A 237 4.24 -9.88 -26.89
CA ASP A 237 4.98 -8.77 -27.51
C ASP A 237 6.44 -8.69 -27.05
N GLY A 238 6.92 -9.72 -26.34
CA GLY A 238 8.28 -9.81 -25.84
C GLY A 238 8.58 -8.96 -24.62
N THR A 239 7.65 -8.14 -24.14
CA THR A 239 7.86 -7.27 -22.96
C THR A 239 7.25 -7.85 -21.68
N GLY A 240 7.71 -7.39 -20.52
CA GLY A 240 7.24 -7.90 -19.24
C GLY A 240 5.74 -7.69 -19.02
N VAL A 241 5.05 -8.72 -18.53
CA VAL A 241 3.62 -8.69 -18.20
C VAL A 241 3.42 -8.57 -16.70
N ARG A 242 2.50 -7.71 -16.28
CA ARG A 242 2.11 -7.54 -14.86
C ARG A 242 0.59 -7.40 -14.75
N ASP A 243 0.06 -7.81 -13.60
CA ASP A 243 -1.32 -7.47 -13.22
C ASP A 243 -1.34 -6.05 -12.63
N TYR A 244 -2.14 -5.18 -13.23
CA TYR A 244 -2.30 -3.80 -12.82
C TYR A 244 -3.68 -3.58 -12.23
N ILE A 245 -3.75 -3.15 -10.96
CA ILE A 245 -4.99 -2.83 -10.25
C ILE A 245 -5.15 -1.30 -10.13
N HIS A 246 -6.34 -0.79 -10.38
CA HIS A 246 -6.59 0.63 -10.18
C HIS A 246 -6.52 0.99 -8.68
N VAL A 247 -5.87 2.11 -8.36
CA VAL A 247 -5.60 2.51 -6.98
C VAL A 247 -6.87 2.71 -6.14
N VAL A 248 -7.98 3.12 -6.76
CA VAL A 248 -9.29 3.24 -6.08
C VAL A 248 -9.84 1.86 -5.75
N ASP A 249 -9.77 0.87 -6.67
CA ASP A 249 -10.17 -0.50 -6.38
C ASP A 249 -9.33 -1.12 -5.27
N LEU A 250 -8.02 -0.82 -5.27
CA LEU A 250 -7.13 -1.21 -4.19
C LEU A 250 -7.52 -0.56 -2.85
N ALA A 251 -7.88 0.73 -2.85
CA ALA A 251 -8.36 1.43 -1.67
C ALA A 251 -9.66 0.83 -1.12
N LEU A 252 -10.60 0.46 -2.01
CA LEU A 252 -11.82 -0.27 -1.63
C LEU A 252 -11.51 -1.65 -1.06
N GLY A 253 -10.46 -2.32 -1.55
CA GLY A 253 -9.95 -3.56 -0.95
C GLY A 253 -9.48 -3.36 0.50
N HIS A 254 -8.82 -2.24 0.80
CA HIS A 254 -8.41 -1.88 2.17
C HIS A 254 -9.63 -1.57 3.06
N LEU A 255 -10.62 -0.87 2.52
CA LEU A 255 -11.88 -0.61 3.23
C LEU A 255 -12.58 -1.92 3.61
N ALA A 256 -12.63 -2.89 2.69
CA ALA A 256 -13.18 -4.22 2.95
C ALA A 256 -12.36 -4.98 4.03
N ALA A 257 -11.03 -4.87 3.98
CA ALA A 257 -10.14 -5.47 4.97
C ALA A 257 -10.31 -4.85 6.38
N VAL A 258 -10.54 -3.53 6.47
CA VAL A 258 -10.89 -2.89 7.76
C VAL A 258 -12.16 -3.48 8.34
N LYS A 259 -13.23 -3.62 7.54
CA LYS A 259 -14.47 -4.28 7.96
C LYS A 259 -14.21 -5.70 8.45
N TYR A 260 -13.40 -6.46 7.69
CA TYR A 260 -13.03 -7.83 8.05
C TYR A 260 -12.33 -7.90 9.42
N VAL A 261 -11.30 -7.08 9.66
CA VAL A 261 -10.56 -7.13 10.94
C VAL A 261 -11.36 -6.60 12.13
N LEU A 262 -12.40 -5.82 11.91
CA LEU A 262 -13.33 -5.38 12.96
C LEU A 262 -14.26 -6.51 13.43
N GLU A 263 -14.58 -7.47 12.56
CA GLU A 263 -15.56 -8.52 12.78
C GLU A 263 -14.93 -9.89 13.08
N ASN A 264 -13.66 -10.10 12.70
CA ASN A 264 -12.98 -11.38 12.78
C ASN A 264 -11.72 -11.31 13.66
N THR A 265 -11.12 -12.48 13.94
CA THR A 265 -9.82 -12.63 14.57
C THR A 265 -8.96 -13.63 13.79
N GLY A 266 -7.67 -13.69 14.11
CA GLY A 266 -6.71 -14.54 13.41
C GLY A 266 -6.04 -13.82 12.24
N VAL A 267 -5.53 -14.57 11.29
CA VAL A 267 -4.77 -14.04 10.14
C VAL A 267 -5.45 -14.46 8.85
N GLU A 268 -5.71 -13.49 7.99
CA GLU A 268 -6.21 -13.74 6.63
C GLU A 268 -5.30 -13.08 5.61
N ALA A 269 -4.82 -13.84 4.63
CA ALA A 269 -4.07 -13.33 3.49
C ALA A 269 -4.98 -13.24 2.27
N VAL A 270 -4.94 -12.12 1.56
CA VAL A 270 -5.79 -11.86 0.39
C VAL A 270 -4.98 -11.24 -0.74
N ASN A 271 -5.08 -11.80 -1.93
CA ASN A 271 -4.54 -11.20 -3.15
C ASN A 271 -5.45 -10.08 -3.66
N LEU A 272 -4.88 -8.91 -3.93
CA LEU A 272 -5.58 -7.80 -4.57
C LEU A 272 -4.98 -7.53 -5.95
N GLY A 273 -5.66 -7.98 -6.98
CA GLY A 273 -5.31 -7.86 -8.38
C GLY A 273 -6.55 -8.02 -9.25
N THR A 274 -6.38 -7.88 -10.56
CA THR A 274 -7.47 -8.06 -11.54
C THR A 274 -7.56 -9.49 -12.05
N GLY A 275 -6.52 -10.31 -11.84
CA GLY A 275 -6.37 -11.63 -12.42
C GLY A 275 -6.01 -11.61 -13.92
N GLN A 276 -5.73 -10.43 -14.47
CA GLN A 276 -5.33 -10.23 -15.86
C GLN A 276 -4.03 -9.46 -15.93
N GLY A 277 -3.11 -9.97 -16.76
CA GLY A 277 -1.84 -9.30 -17.02
C GLY A 277 -1.93 -8.37 -18.22
N SER A 278 -1.18 -7.25 -18.18
CA SER A 278 -0.92 -6.40 -19.32
C SER A 278 0.58 -6.22 -19.53
N SER A 279 1.00 -6.17 -20.79
CA SER A 279 2.40 -5.94 -21.12
C SER A 279 2.79 -4.46 -21.01
N VAL A 280 4.10 -4.19 -20.97
CA VAL A 280 4.59 -2.80 -20.97
C VAL A 280 4.14 -2.05 -22.22
N LEU A 281 4.20 -2.69 -23.41
CA LEU A 281 3.76 -2.04 -24.66
C LEU A 281 2.25 -1.83 -24.73
N GLU A 282 1.45 -2.73 -24.17
CA GLU A 282 0.00 -2.52 -24.02
C GLU A 282 -0.31 -1.30 -23.19
N ILE A 283 0.38 -1.11 -22.06
CA ILE A 283 0.24 0.07 -21.19
C ILE A 283 0.63 1.35 -21.95
N VAL A 284 1.79 1.38 -22.62
CA VAL A 284 2.24 2.54 -23.41
C VAL A 284 1.23 2.86 -24.51
N SER A 285 0.70 1.83 -25.20
CA SER A 285 -0.31 1.99 -26.23
C SER A 285 -1.64 2.53 -25.68
N ALA A 286 -2.11 1.98 -24.55
CA ALA A 286 -3.33 2.46 -23.90
C ALA A 286 -3.19 3.92 -23.48
N TYR A 287 -2.05 4.29 -22.90
CA TYR A 287 -1.77 5.67 -22.49
C TYR A 287 -1.69 6.62 -23.69
N SER A 288 -1.06 6.17 -24.81
CA SER A 288 -0.99 6.91 -26.06
C SER A 288 -2.39 7.23 -26.59
N ARG A 289 -3.29 6.23 -26.59
CA ARG A 289 -4.70 6.44 -26.99
C ARG A 289 -5.42 7.44 -26.09
N ALA A 290 -5.24 7.32 -24.78
CA ALA A 290 -5.85 8.25 -23.81
C ALA A 290 -5.37 9.70 -23.98
N CYS A 291 -4.09 9.89 -24.33
CA CYS A 291 -3.51 11.21 -24.59
C CYS A 291 -3.80 11.75 -26.02
N GLY A 292 -4.41 10.96 -26.91
CA GLY A 292 -4.65 11.33 -28.31
C GLY A 292 -3.38 11.50 -29.14
N ARG A 293 -2.25 10.98 -28.68
CA ARG A 293 -0.95 11.04 -29.39
C ARG A 293 -0.07 9.85 -29.07
N GLN A 294 0.77 9.45 -30.02
CA GLN A 294 1.78 8.42 -29.81
C GLN A 294 2.82 8.90 -28.79
N LEU A 295 3.02 8.14 -27.71
CA LEU A 295 4.11 8.40 -26.77
C LEU A 295 5.40 7.77 -27.32
N PRO A 296 6.52 8.52 -27.30
CA PRO A 296 7.80 7.99 -27.74
C PRO A 296 8.31 6.95 -26.73
N TYR A 297 8.83 5.83 -27.26
CA TYR A 297 9.51 4.83 -26.44
C TYR A 297 10.68 4.21 -27.20
N ARG A 298 11.63 3.66 -26.47
CA ARG A 298 12.70 2.82 -27.02
C ARG A 298 12.86 1.55 -26.19
N ILE A 299 13.30 0.50 -26.85
CA ILE A 299 13.68 -0.75 -26.19
C ILE A 299 15.16 -0.66 -25.80
N ALA A 300 15.46 -1.02 -24.56
CA ALA A 300 16.81 -1.14 -24.04
C ALA A 300 17.07 -2.60 -23.64
N PRO A 301 18.35 -3.04 -23.64
CA PRO A 301 18.72 -4.37 -23.18
C PRO A 301 18.27 -4.67 -21.76
#